data_d24e789a9b479a7d0911937103f370aa
#
_entry.id   d24e789a9b479a7d0911937103f370aa
#
_cell.length_a   1.000
_cell.length_b   1.000
_cell.length_c   1.000
_cell.angle_alpha   90.00
_cell.angle_beta   90.00
_cell.angle_gamma   90.00
#
_symmetry.space_group_name_H-M   'P 1'
#
loop_
_entity.id
_entity.type
_entity.pdbx_description
1 polymer ?
#
loop_
_entity_poly.entity_id
_entity_poly.type
_entity_poly.pdbx_seq_one_letter_code
_entity_poly.pdbx_strand_id
1 'polypeptide(L)'
;MSDYRRARDAGACYFFTLVTEQRQPLLTQPRLREALRLAIVQVRQRYPFAIRGWVLLPDHLHCLWQMPEGDADFGRRWSMIKRLTSQAFPSEGGVSLSRSLRRESGLWQRRFWEHHIRDDEDCRRHLDYLHWNPVRHGLVERVTDWPWSSYHRLVREGVYPADWGGAGDDDNGAFGE
;
A
#
# COMPACT_ATOMS: atom_id res chain seq x y z
N MET A 1 2.61 -3.86 27.59
CA MET A 1 3.37 -3.76 26.32
C MET A 1 2.85 -4.84 25.42
N SER A 2 2.22 -4.48 24.31
CA SER A 2 1.71 -5.46 23.34
C SER A 2 2.91 -6.06 22.60
N ASP A 3 3.15 -7.35 22.80
CA ASP A 3 4.21 -8.14 22.12
C ASP A 3 3.70 -8.54 20.73
N TYR A 4 3.51 -7.50 19.87
CA TYR A 4 3.09 -7.71 18.49
C TYR A 4 4.22 -8.34 17.70
N ARG A 5 4.21 -9.66 17.58
CA ARG A 5 5.09 -10.41 16.68
C ARG A 5 4.44 -10.43 15.29
N ARG A 6 5.15 -9.89 14.30
CA ARG A 6 4.74 -9.99 12.88
C ARG A 6 4.65 -11.45 12.48
N ALA A 7 3.48 -11.88 12.00
CA ALA A 7 3.36 -13.15 11.32
C ALA A 7 4.28 -13.13 10.08
N ARG A 8 5.14 -14.13 9.93
CA ARG A 8 6.08 -14.25 8.81
C ARG A 8 5.97 -15.64 8.22
N ASP A 9 4.88 -15.86 7.47
CA ASP A 9 4.69 -17.11 6.75
C ASP A 9 5.23 -16.96 5.34
N ALA A 10 6.21 -17.78 5.02
CA ALA A 10 6.85 -17.78 3.71
C ALA A 10 5.84 -18.17 2.61
N GLY A 11 5.87 -17.44 1.50
CA GLY A 11 4.92 -17.68 0.41
C GLY A 11 3.49 -17.20 0.68
N ALA A 12 3.23 -16.55 1.81
CA ALA A 12 1.89 -16.06 2.14
C ALA A 12 1.52 -14.76 1.44
N CYS A 13 0.23 -14.45 1.47
CA CYS A 13 -0.32 -13.19 1.00
C CYS A 13 -0.51 -12.22 2.16
N TYR A 14 -0.15 -10.96 1.97
CA TYR A 14 -0.27 -9.92 2.98
C TYR A 14 -0.92 -8.66 2.42
N PHE A 15 -1.81 -8.08 3.19
CA PHE A 15 -2.33 -6.75 2.96
C PHE A 15 -1.54 -5.73 3.79
N PHE A 16 -1.28 -4.56 3.21
CA PHE A 16 -0.52 -3.49 3.84
C PHE A 16 -1.22 -2.15 3.73
N THR A 17 -1.09 -1.34 4.79
CA THR A 17 -1.42 0.09 4.79
C THR A 17 -0.17 0.89 5.14
N LEU A 18 0.24 1.78 4.23
CA LEU A 18 1.34 2.72 4.44
C LEU A 18 0.80 4.15 4.40
N VAL A 19 1.18 4.94 5.38
CA VAL A 19 0.69 6.32 5.54
C VAL A 19 1.87 7.29 5.46
N THR A 20 1.63 8.46 4.87
CA THR A 20 2.59 9.56 4.88
C THR A 20 2.71 10.16 6.28
N GLU A 21 3.86 10.76 6.56
CA GLU A 21 4.05 11.48 7.82
C GLU A 21 3.02 12.61 7.95
N GLN A 22 2.34 12.67 9.11
CA GLN A 22 1.25 13.62 9.38
C GLN A 22 0.11 13.62 8.35
N ARG A 23 -0.09 12.49 7.66
CA ARG A 23 -1.11 12.32 6.61
C ARG A 23 -1.05 13.40 5.52
N GLN A 24 0.14 13.83 5.14
CA GLN A 24 0.31 14.83 4.08
C GLN A 24 -0.15 14.26 2.73
N PRO A 25 -0.99 14.98 1.95
CA PRO A 25 -1.59 14.48 0.71
C PRO A 25 -0.61 14.59 -0.48
N LEU A 26 0.49 13.84 -0.44
CA LEU A 26 1.61 13.94 -1.38
C LEU A 26 1.65 12.82 -2.42
N LEU A 27 1.10 11.63 -2.11
CA LEU A 27 1.34 10.42 -2.90
C LEU A 27 0.77 10.48 -4.32
N THR A 28 -0.26 11.27 -4.56
CA THR A 28 -0.87 11.46 -5.89
C THR A 28 -0.16 12.51 -6.73
N GLN A 29 0.82 13.25 -6.18
CA GLN A 29 1.63 14.18 -6.96
C GLN A 29 2.45 13.42 -8.02
N PRO A 30 2.49 13.89 -9.28
CA PRO A 30 3.10 13.15 -10.39
C PRO A 30 4.55 12.71 -10.11
N ARG A 31 5.36 13.61 -9.56
CA ARG A 31 6.77 13.35 -9.25
C ARG A 31 6.93 12.27 -8.17
N LEU A 32 6.14 12.32 -7.09
CA LEU A 32 6.23 11.35 -6.02
C LEU A 32 5.68 9.98 -6.44
N ARG A 33 4.58 9.98 -7.17
CA ARG A 33 3.98 8.76 -7.73
C ARG A 33 4.96 8.03 -8.64
N GLU A 34 5.68 8.77 -9.51
CA GLU A 34 6.70 8.18 -10.37
C GLU A 34 7.90 7.66 -9.57
N ALA A 35 8.37 8.39 -8.56
CA ALA A 35 9.43 7.94 -7.68
C ALA A 35 9.06 6.63 -6.95
N LEU A 36 7.83 6.54 -6.45
CA LEU A 36 7.32 5.34 -5.80
C LEU A 36 7.23 4.15 -6.78
N ARG A 37 6.73 4.40 -8.01
CA ARG A 37 6.67 3.38 -9.07
C ARG A 37 8.05 2.82 -9.40
N LEU A 38 9.04 3.69 -9.61
CA LEU A 38 10.42 3.30 -9.90
C LEU A 38 11.06 2.53 -8.74
N ALA A 39 10.84 2.98 -7.50
CA ALA A 39 11.32 2.29 -6.31
C ALA A 39 10.76 0.86 -6.21
N ILE A 40 9.46 0.68 -6.47
CA ILE A 40 8.82 -0.64 -6.48
C ILE A 40 9.42 -1.53 -7.57
N VAL A 41 9.59 -1.01 -8.80
CA VAL A 41 10.20 -1.78 -9.91
C VAL A 41 11.60 -2.22 -9.54
N GLN A 42 12.45 -1.32 -9.05
CA GLN A 42 13.83 -1.63 -8.66
C GLN A 42 13.91 -2.67 -7.54
N VAL A 43 13.05 -2.54 -6.51
CA VAL A 43 13.05 -3.49 -5.40
C VAL A 43 12.56 -4.87 -5.86
N ARG A 44 11.54 -4.95 -6.72
CA ARG A 44 11.02 -6.22 -7.25
C ARG A 44 12.03 -6.97 -8.11
N GLN A 45 12.92 -6.28 -8.82
CA GLN A 45 14.01 -6.93 -9.58
C GLN A 45 14.97 -7.68 -8.67
N ARG A 46 15.25 -7.16 -7.48
CA ARG A 46 16.19 -7.77 -6.53
C ARG A 46 15.52 -8.70 -5.52
N TYR A 47 14.32 -8.36 -5.11
CA TYR A 47 13.51 -9.09 -4.11
C TYR A 47 12.10 -9.28 -4.68
N PRO A 48 11.88 -10.32 -5.49
CA PRO A 48 10.60 -10.54 -6.18
C PRO A 48 9.42 -10.64 -5.21
N PHE A 49 8.28 -10.13 -5.62
CA PHE A 49 6.95 -10.34 -5.04
C PHE A 49 5.89 -9.97 -6.09
N ALA A 50 4.69 -10.54 -5.97
CA ALA A 50 3.58 -10.19 -6.85
C ALA A 50 2.64 -9.19 -6.17
N ILE A 51 2.19 -8.18 -6.91
CA ILE A 51 1.17 -7.22 -6.46
C ILE A 51 -0.18 -7.72 -6.97
N ARG A 52 -0.99 -8.25 -6.05
CA ARG A 52 -2.34 -8.75 -6.33
C ARG A 52 -3.35 -7.60 -6.39
N GLY A 53 -3.25 -6.66 -5.48
CA GLY A 53 -4.10 -5.48 -5.41
C GLY A 53 -3.30 -4.23 -5.02
N TRP A 54 -3.77 -3.06 -5.47
CA TRP A 54 -3.14 -1.77 -5.22
C TRP A 54 -4.15 -0.64 -5.31
N VAL A 55 -4.08 0.32 -4.39
CA VAL A 55 -4.68 1.63 -4.51
C VAL A 55 -3.76 2.67 -3.90
N LEU A 56 -3.58 3.78 -4.59
CA LEU A 56 -2.81 4.93 -4.12
C LEU A 56 -3.77 6.08 -3.84
N LEU A 57 -3.83 6.52 -2.59
CA LEU A 57 -4.61 7.66 -2.14
C LEU A 57 -3.68 8.85 -1.86
N PRO A 58 -4.20 10.07 -1.62
CA PRO A 58 -3.35 11.23 -1.44
C PRO A 58 -2.34 11.11 -0.30
N ASP A 59 -2.70 10.54 0.84
CA ASP A 59 -1.91 10.47 2.08
C ASP A 59 -1.55 9.05 2.52
N HIS A 60 -2.07 8.03 1.86
CA HIS A 60 -1.77 6.63 2.16
C HIS A 60 -1.94 5.73 0.95
N LEU A 61 -1.51 4.49 1.08
CA LEU A 61 -1.73 3.45 0.08
C LEU A 61 -2.13 2.15 0.76
N HIS A 62 -2.94 1.37 0.06
CA HIS A 62 -3.19 -0.01 0.39
C HIS A 62 -2.67 -0.92 -0.71
N CYS A 63 -2.14 -2.06 -0.33
CA CYS A 63 -1.76 -3.06 -1.32
C CYS A 63 -1.78 -4.49 -0.77
N LEU A 64 -1.99 -5.41 -1.67
CA LEU A 64 -2.01 -6.84 -1.42
C LEU A 64 -0.83 -7.49 -2.16
N TRP A 65 0.10 -8.10 -1.43
CA TRP A 65 1.28 -8.76 -1.97
C TRP A 65 1.24 -10.27 -1.75
N GLN A 66 1.57 -11.01 -2.80
CA GLN A 66 1.94 -12.42 -2.71
C GLN A 66 3.45 -12.52 -2.56
N MET A 67 3.91 -13.07 -1.45
CA MET A 67 5.32 -13.34 -1.22
C MET A 67 5.78 -14.57 -1.99
N PRO A 68 7.07 -14.64 -2.38
CA PRO A 68 7.62 -15.85 -2.98
C PRO A 68 7.64 -17.02 -2.00
N GLU A 69 7.61 -18.23 -2.53
CA GLU A 69 7.84 -19.43 -1.73
C GLU A 69 9.19 -19.34 -0.99
N GLY A 70 9.21 -19.70 0.26
CA GLY A 70 10.41 -19.64 1.12
C GLY A 70 10.78 -18.25 1.64
N ASP A 71 10.04 -17.19 1.30
CA ASP A 71 10.37 -15.81 1.70
C ASP A 71 9.17 -15.13 2.39
N ALA A 72 9.46 -14.46 3.51
CA ALA A 72 8.49 -13.67 4.28
C ALA A 72 9.03 -12.27 4.64
N ASP A 73 10.14 -11.83 4.03
CA ASP A 73 10.79 -10.58 4.39
C ASP A 73 10.21 -9.38 3.63
N PHE A 74 8.90 -9.12 3.83
CA PHE A 74 8.25 -7.91 3.33
C PHE A 74 8.79 -6.63 3.99
N GLY A 75 9.28 -6.74 5.24
CA GLY A 75 9.83 -5.60 5.97
C GLY A 75 11.05 -4.98 5.29
N ARG A 76 11.97 -5.80 4.77
CA ARG A 76 13.11 -5.35 3.95
C ARG A 76 12.65 -4.63 2.70
N ARG A 77 11.68 -5.20 1.98
CA ARG A 77 11.11 -4.63 0.74
C ARG A 77 10.52 -3.25 0.99
N TRP A 78 9.68 -3.12 2.01
CA TRP A 78 9.10 -1.82 2.38
C TRP A 78 10.15 -0.81 2.84
N SER A 79 11.13 -1.24 3.62
CA SER A 79 12.23 -0.35 4.04
C SER A 79 12.98 0.21 2.85
N MET A 80 13.28 -0.62 1.84
CA MET A 80 13.96 -0.20 0.62
C MET A 80 13.08 0.71 -0.24
N ILE A 81 11.80 0.36 -0.47
CA ILE A 81 10.87 1.18 -1.24
C ILE A 81 10.73 2.56 -0.60
N LYS A 82 10.46 2.62 0.70
CA LYS A 82 10.35 3.89 1.44
C LYS A 82 11.62 4.75 1.29
N ARG A 83 12.79 4.14 1.46
CA ARG A 83 14.07 4.85 1.34
C ARG A 83 14.28 5.40 -0.07
N LEU A 84 14.10 4.59 -1.11
CA LEU A 84 14.32 5.01 -2.49
C LEU A 84 13.33 6.11 -2.91
N THR A 85 12.05 5.97 -2.54
CA THR A 85 11.04 7.01 -2.79
C THR A 85 11.40 8.32 -2.14
N SER A 86 11.83 8.29 -0.87
CA SER A 86 12.19 9.49 -0.12
C SER A 86 13.47 10.16 -0.66
N GLN A 87 14.43 9.39 -1.14
CA GLN A 87 15.64 9.93 -1.77
C GLN A 87 15.34 10.66 -3.08
N ALA A 88 14.39 10.16 -3.86
CA ALA A 88 13.96 10.78 -5.10
C ALA A 88 13.00 11.98 -4.89
N PHE A 89 12.44 12.12 -3.69
CA PHE A 89 11.54 13.19 -3.31
C PHE A 89 11.95 13.75 -1.93
N PRO A 90 13.06 14.50 -1.88
CA PRO A 90 13.49 15.13 -0.63
C PRO A 90 12.46 16.15 -0.16
N SER A 91 12.14 16.15 1.13
CA SER A 91 11.23 17.13 1.73
C SER A 91 11.83 18.55 1.67
N GLU A 92 11.05 19.51 1.22
CA GLU A 92 11.51 20.91 1.07
C GLU A 92 11.86 21.60 2.41
N GLY A 93 11.45 21.03 3.54
CA GLY A 93 11.65 21.59 4.89
C GLY A 93 12.90 21.10 5.64
N GLY A 94 13.73 20.25 5.02
CA GLY A 94 14.83 19.59 5.71
C GLY A 94 14.36 18.59 6.79
N VAL A 95 15.14 17.55 7.01
CA VAL A 95 14.88 16.59 8.09
C VAL A 95 15.52 17.13 9.36
N SER A 96 14.77 17.25 10.46
CA SER A 96 15.36 17.67 11.74
C SER A 96 16.54 16.76 12.13
N LEU A 97 17.52 17.29 12.86
CA LEU A 97 18.69 16.51 13.33
C LEU A 97 18.27 15.20 14.03
N SER A 98 17.20 15.23 14.82
CA SER A 98 16.64 14.05 15.49
C SER A 98 16.10 13.01 14.52
N ARG A 99 15.48 13.42 13.40
CA ARG A 99 14.97 12.52 12.34
C ARG A 99 16.11 12.00 11.47
N SER A 100 17.09 12.85 11.16
CA SER A 100 18.30 12.45 10.43
C SER A 100 19.08 11.37 11.16
N LEU A 101 19.25 11.50 12.49
CA LEU A 101 19.88 10.49 13.34
C LEU A 101 19.11 9.16 13.38
N ARG A 102 17.78 9.20 13.20
CA ARG A 102 16.94 7.98 13.14
C ARG A 102 16.77 7.44 11.73
N ARG A 103 17.40 8.04 10.70
CA ARG A 103 17.22 7.71 9.28
C ARG A 103 15.77 7.83 8.80
N GLU A 104 15.00 8.74 9.39
CA GLU A 104 13.61 9.02 9.04
C GLU A 104 13.59 10.12 7.96
N SER A 105 13.01 9.81 6.81
CA SER A 105 12.99 10.70 5.65
C SER A 105 11.95 11.82 5.71
N GLY A 106 11.08 11.83 6.70
CA GLY A 106 9.97 12.78 6.84
C GLY A 106 8.81 12.56 5.87
N LEU A 107 8.92 11.64 4.90
CA LEU A 107 7.84 11.36 3.96
C LEU A 107 6.85 10.32 4.50
N TRP A 108 7.33 9.28 5.14
CA TRP A 108 6.54 8.15 5.58
C TRP A 108 6.48 8.05 7.10
N GLN A 109 5.33 7.62 7.62
CA GLN A 109 5.27 7.14 8.99
C GLN A 109 6.25 5.97 9.16
N ARG A 110 6.86 5.87 10.35
CA ARG A 110 7.87 4.84 10.63
C ARG A 110 7.31 3.44 10.47
N ARG A 111 6.15 3.19 11.06
CA ARG A 111 5.45 1.90 11.01
C ARG A 111 4.50 1.86 9.83
N PHE A 112 4.15 0.66 9.42
CA PHE A 112 3.04 0.37 8.53
C PHE A 112 2.20 -0.73 9.16
N TRP A 113 0.95 -0.82 8.77
CA TRP A 113 0.07 -1.89 9.20
C TRP A 113 0.15 -3.05 8.21
N GLU A 114 0.13 -4.30 8.71
CA GLU A 114 0.09 -5.50 7.91
C GLU A 114 -0.94 -6.49 8.45
N HIS A 115 -1.58 -7.21 7.54
CA HIS A 115 -2.50 -8.29 7.83
C HIS A 115 -2.14 -9.51 6.96
N HIS A 116 -2.00 -10.68 7.61
CA HIS A 116 -1.80 -11.95 6.92
C HIS A 116 -3.15 -12.44 6.38
N ILE A 117 -3.26 -12.60 5.07
CA ILE A 117 -4.47 -13.13 4.42
C ILE A 117 -4.59 -14.61 4.72
N ARG A 118 -5.71 -15.01 5.31
CA ARG A 118 -5.93 -16.35 5.83
C ARG A 118 -6.51 -17.33 4.81
N ASP A 119 -7.39 -16.81 3.93
CA ASP A 119 -8.14 -17.59 2.94
C ASP A 119 -8.63 -16.70 1.79
N ASP A 120 -9.31 -17.30 0.82
CA ASP A 120 -9.81 -16.61 -0.37
C ASP A 120 -10.89 -15.57 -0.02
N GLU A 121 -11.70 -15.81 0.99
CA GLU A 121 -12.73 -14.87 1.44
C GLU A 121 -12.09 -13.63 2.10
N ASP A 122 -11.09 -13.84 2.94
CA ASP A 122 -10.30 -12.75 3.53
C ASP A 122 -9.57 -11.93 2.44
N CYS A 123 -9.04 -12.62 1.42
CA CYS A 123 -8.44 -11.99 0.25
C CYS A 123 -9.43 -11.10 -0.51
N ARG A 124 -10.63 -11.63 -0.80
CA ARG A 124 -11.69 -10.92 -1.51
C ARG A 124 -12.11 -9.67 -0.74
N ARG A 125 -12.38 -9.79 0.56
CA ARG A 125 -12.77 -8.64 1.41
C ARG A 125 -11.73 -7.53 1.41
N HIS A 126 -10.44 -7.89 1.48
CA HIS A 126 -9.36 -6.90 1.43
C HIS A 126 -9.19 -6.25 0.05
N LEU A 127 -9.43 -7.00 -1.04
CA LEU A 127 -9.47 -6.43 -2.39
C LEU A 127 -10.67 -5.49 -2.58
N ASP A 128 -11.85 -5.88 -2.11
CA ASP A 128 -13.05 -5.05 -2.17
C ASP A 128 -12.85 -3.74 -1.38
N TYR A 129 -12.38 -3.84 -0.15
CA TYR A 129 -12.03 -2.69 0.67
C TYR A 129 -11.02 -1.75 -0.03
N LEU A 130 -9.94 -2.33 -0.56
CA LEU A 130 -8.89 -1.58 -1.25
C LEU A 130 -9.45 -0.79 -2.44
N HIS A 131 -10.28 -1.40 -3.27
CA HIS A 131 -10.83 -0.75 -4.45
C HIS A 131 -11.95 0.24 -4.13
N TRP A 132 -12.74 0.00 -3.08
CA TRP A 132 -13.78 0.90 -2.62
C TRP A 132 -13.23 2.15 -1.90
N ASN A 133 -12.01 2.10 -1.43
CA ASN A 133 -11.39 3.13 -0.59
C ASN A 133 -11.47 4.56 -1.16
N PRO A 134 -11.23 4.84 -2.46
CA PRO A 134 -11.37 6.19 -3.02
C PRO A 134 -12.80 6.76 -2.93
N VAL A 135 -13.81 5.92 -3.08
CA VAL A 135 -15.22 6.31 -2.92
C VAL A 135 -15.53 6.56 -1.45
N ARG A 136 -15.10 5.67 -0.56
CA ARG A 136 -15.25 5.81 0.89
C ARG A 136 -14.66 7.13 1.42
N HIS A 137 -13.52 7.56 0.87
CA HIS A 137 -12.89 8.84 1.22
C HIS A 137 -13.48 10.05 0.46
N GLY A 138 -14.52 9.86 -0.35
CA GLY A 138 -15.16 10.95 -1.09
C GLY A 138 -14.28 11.58 -2.18
N LEU A 139 -13.25 10.86 -2.65
CA LEU A 139 -12.35 11.34 -3.68
C LEU A 139 -12.97 11.22 -5.08
N VAL A 140 -13.85 10.27 -5.28
CA VAL A 140 -14.63 10.00 -6.50
C VAL A 140 -16.00 9.44 -6.14
N GLU A 141 -16.94 9.51 -7.08
CA GLU A 141 -18.28 8.93 -6.91
C GLU A 141 -18.31 7.43 -7.25
N ARG A 142 -17.47 6.99 -8.19
CA ARG A 142 -17.43 5.60 -8.66
C ARG A 142 -16.00 5.07 -8.59
N VAL A 143 -15.86 3.79 -8.32
CA VAL A 143 -14.55 3.10 -8.26
C VAL A 143 -13.79 3.24 -9.59
N THR A 144 -14.50 3.20 -10.71
CA THR A 144 -13.96 3.37 -12.07
C THR A 144 -13.30 4.72 -12.30
N ASP A 145 -13.66 5.75 -11.55
CA ASP A 145 -13.17 7.11 -11.78
C ASP A 145 -11.80 7.35 -11.10
N TRP A 146 -11.31 6.39 -10.28
CA TRP A 146 -10.01 6.50 -9.63
C TRP A 146 -8.90 5.85 -10.46
N PRO A 147 -7.95 6.64 -11.03
CA PRO A 147 -6.98 6.12 -11.99
C PRO A 147 -5.82 5.34 -11.35
N TRP A 148 -5.56 5.54 -10.05
CA TRP A 148 -4.39 4.97 -9.36
C TRP A 148 -4.76 3.72 -8.54
N SER A 149 -5.49 2.82 -9.19
CA SER A 149 -6.00 1.57 -8.61
C SER A 149 -5.72 0.40 -9.54
N SER A 150 -5.52 -0.78 -8.97
CA SER A 150 -5.47 -2.05 -9.73
C SER A 150 -6.84 -2.51 -10.22
N TYR A 151 -7.92 -1.83 -9.84
CA TYR A 151 -9.28 -2.15 -10.26
C TYR A 151 -9.39 -2.32 -11.78
N HIS A 152 -8.89 -1.36 -12.55
CA HIS A 152 -8.94 -1.39 -14.01
C HIS A 152 -8.23 -2.60 -14.62
N ARG A 153 -7.14 -3.06 -14.01
CA ARG A 153 -6.47 -4.29 -14.42
C ARG A 153 -7.33 -5.51 -14.12
N LEU A 154 -7.89 -5.59 -12.93
CA LEU A 154 -8.71 -6.71 -12.49
C LEU A 154 -10.05 -6.80 -13.23
N VAL A 155 -10.60 -5.67 -13.70
CA VAL A 155 -11.75 -5.67 -14.63
C VAL A 155 -11.35 -6.31 -15.98
N ARG A 156 -10.19 -5.94 -16.54
CA ARG A 156 -9.70 -6.56 -17.78
C ARG A 156 -9.39 -8.05 -17.65
N GLU A 157 -9.00 -8.48 -16.46
CA GLU A 157 -8.76 -9.89 -16.12
C GLU A 157 -10.05 -10.66 -15.77
N GLY A 158 -11.22 -9.99 -15.78
CA GLY A 158 -12.52 -10.60 -15.47
C GLY A 158 -12.76 -10.90 -13.98
N VAL A 159 -11.95 -10.33 -13.09
CA VAL A 159 -12.09 -10.51 -11.63
C VAL A 159 -13.23 -9.63 -11.10
N TYR A 160 -13.37 -8.41 -11.63
CA TYR A 160 -14.45 -7.49 -11.28
C TYR A 160 -15.30 -7.14 -12.50
N PRO A 161 -16.63 -6.96 -12.34
CA PRO A 161 -17.44 -6.34 -13.37
C PRO A 161 -17.09 -4.86 -13.52
N ALA A 162 -17.27 -4.31 -14.73
CA ALA A 162 -16.89 -2.93 -15.03
C ALA A 162 -17.73 -1.87 -14.28
N ASP A 163 -18.89 -2.25 -13.81
CA ASP A 163 -19.86 -1.41 -13.08
C ASP A 163 -19.92 -1.76 -11.57
N TRP A 164 -18.91 -2.48 -11.05
CA TRP A 164 -18.88 -2.83 -9.63
C TRP A 164 -18.92 -1.58 -8.75
N GLY A 165 -19.96 -1.50 -7.93
CA GLY A 165 -20.23 -0.33 -7.07
C GLY A 165 -19.73 -0.46 -5.64
N GLY A 166 -18.98 -1.53 -5.32
CA GLY A 166 -18.53 -1.84 -3.96
C GLY A 166 -19.38 -2.92 -3.30
N ALA A 167 -18.80 -3.63 -2.37
CA ALA A 167 -19.51 -4.53 -1.47
C ALA A 167 -20.01 -3.71 -0.29
N GLY A 168 -21.16 -3.12 -0.34
CA GLY A 168 -21.81 -2.30 0.71
C GLY A 168 -21.03 -2.08 2.03
N ASP A 169 -21.38 -1.06 2.75
CA ASP A 169 -20.65 -0.53 3.94
C ASP A 169 -20.59 -1.47 5.18
N ASP A 170 -20.83 -2.75 5.02
CA ASP A 170 -21.04 -3.68 6.14
C ASP A 170 -19.77 -4.13 6.86
N ASP A 171 -18.59 -3.79 6.39
CA ASP A 171 -17.35 -4.21 7.05
C ASP A 171 -16.55 -3.02 7.61
N ASN A 172 -16.92 -2.61 8.81
CA ASN A 172 -16.17 -1.68 9.65
C ASN A 172 -14.89 -2.34 10.22
N GLY A 173 -14.31 -3.25 9.46
CA GLY A 173 -13.09 -3.98 9.80
C GLY A 173 -11.89 -3.03 9.96
N ALA A 174 -11.04 -3.30 10.93
CA ALA A 174 -9.80 -2.57 11.16
C ALA A 174 -8.78 -2.87 10.04
N PHE A 175 -8.80 -2.10 8.95
CA PHE A 175 -7.87 -2.21 7.82
C PHE A 175 -6.63 -1.32 7.97
N GLY A 176 -6.35 -0.83 9.17
CA GLY A 176 -5.14 -0.07 9.50
C GLY A 176 -5.15 1.39 9.06
N GLU A 177 -6.30 2.03 9.05
CA GLU A 177 -6.46 3.48 8.85
C GLU A 177 -6.43 4.28 10.16
#